data_934396ee7f625841ca060a8ceb657a14
#
_entry.id   934396ee7f625841ca060a8ceb657a14
#
_cell.length_a   1.000
_cell.length_b   1.000
_cell.length_c   1.000
_cell.angle_alpha   90.00
_cell.angle_beta   90.00
_cell.angle_gamma   90.00
#
_symmetry.space_group_name_H-M   'P 1'
#
loop_
_entity.id
_entity.type
_entity.pdbx_description
1 polymer ?
#
loop_
_entity_poly.entity_id
_entity_poly.type
_entity_poly.pdbx_seq_one_letter_code
_entity_poly.pdbx_strand_id
1 'polypeptide(L)'
;MGPPTLEMIQGNPYNYTFDEVAKCMGEERAKSLFKTLYKNGVSPKNQTMTIKDIYVGGDTTKYAFELQDGYCIETVCIKRRTGNTVCVSTMVGCPVGCIFCASGKNGFIRNLSPAEIVQQIVLLKERVNRIVFMGMGEPLFNYDNLIKSIHILRDRNGLNFPTDGINVSTVGPVEQLKRLREEHLKIQFTLSLHATDQATRNMIMPHMKSNSIHSVVEAALSYSERHNRKITIAYLLAPGINDRASDVRQLGKWFRGKNVLINLLQYNETACKRIKRPNKQQLVAFKIRLEEAGLEVKLRESRGNRIKAACGQLVSDYNKGNDAPMSDSPEKMSPVIHKLSDNKADTTRGIRKEQSSHKTVFAKVPAMGQIWRDFGHAFSFASSSSRGIYPSPSYLIWMCCTRFPLDLSGAST
;
A
#
# COMPACT_ATOMS: atom_id res chain seq x y z
N MET A 1 -5.48 24.98 18.19
CA MET A 1 -6.95 24.91 18.21
C MET A 1 -7.35 24.33 19.57
N GLY A 2 -8.46 24.80 20.17
CA GLY A 2 -9.01 24.26 21.42
C GLY A 2 -9.51 22.80 21.24
N PRO A 3 -9.92 22.13 22.34
CA PRO A 3 -10.50 20.78 22.26
C PRO A 3 -11.78 20.80 21.44
N PRO A 4 -12.11 19.68 20.72
CA PRO A 4 -13.33 19.63 19.93
C PRO A 4 -14.58 19.70 20.82
N THR A 5 -15.63 20.36 20.32
CA THR A 5 -16.93 20.35 20.96
C THR A 5 -17.69 19.04 20.65
N LEU A 6 -18.73 18.75 21.46
CA LEU A 6 -19.57 17.58 21.22
C LEU A 6 -20.25 17.63 19.84
N GLU A 7 -20.70 18.82 19.41
CA GLU A 7 -21.31 19.04 18.10
C GLU A 7 -20.32 18.72 16.97
N MET A 8 -19.07 19.18 17.06
CA MET A 8 -18.03 18.86 16.10
C MET A 8 -17.77 17.37 15.98
N ILE A 9 -17.73 16.65 17.12
CA ILE A 9 -17.54 15.19 17.14
C ILE A 9 -18.76 14.50 16.51
N GLN A 10 -19.98 14.93 16.84
CA GLN A 10 -21.22 14.38 16.27
C GLN A 10 -21.34 14.67 14.77
N GLY A 11 -20.76 15.78 14.28
CA GLY A 11 -20.69 16.11 12.86
C GLY A 11 -19.90 15.09 12.07
N ASN A 12 -18.66 14.82 12.46
CA ASN A 12 -17.85 13.75 11.85
C ASN A 12 -16.79 13.20 12.83
N PRO A 13 -17.09 12.10 13.53
CA PRO A 13 -16.21 11.53 14.55
C PRO A 13 -14.88 10.97 13.99
N TYR A 14 -14.80 10.67 12.70
CA TYR A 14 -13.55 10.19 12.06
C TYR A 14 -12.47 11.26 11.98
N ASN A 15 -12.77 12.51 12.27
CA ASN A 15 -11.79 13.60 12.35
C ASN A 15 -11.03 13.68 13.68
N TYR A 16 -11.39 12.85 14.67
CA TYR A 16 -10.91 12.99 16.03
C TYR A 16 -10.27 11.71 16.55
N THR A 17 -9.19 11.87 17.31
CA THR A 17 -8.54 10.76 18.03
C THR A 17 -9.42 10.30 19.18
N PHE A 18 -9.15 9.11 19.69
CA PHE A 18 -9.85 8.60 20.88
C PHE A 18 -9.72 9.55 22.08
N ASP A 19 -8.49 10.06 22.32
CA ASP A 19 -8.24 10.96 23.45
C ASP A 19 -8.99 12.29 23.35
N GLU A 20 -9.13 12.84 22.13
CA GLU A 20 -9.94 14.05 21.90
C GLU A 20 -11.42 13.79 22.20
N VAL A 21 -11.93 12.65 21.75
CA VAL A 21 -13.32 12.24 22.00
C VAL A 21 -13.55 11.93 23.48
N ALA A 22 -12.62 11.23 24.14
CA ALA A 22 -12.72 10.88 25.56
C ALA A 22 -12.69 12.12 26.45
N LYS A 23 -11.89 13.13 26.14
CA LYS A 23 -11.89 14.42 26.84
C LYS A 23 -13.21 15.17 26.72
N CYS A 24 -13.93 15.00 25.62
CA CYS A 24 -15.20 15.68 25.38
C CYS A 24 -16.40 14.98 26.01
N MET A 25 -16.50 13.65 25.89
CA MET A 25 -17.72 12.92 26.30
C MET A 25 -17.51 11.85 27.38
N GLY A 26 -16.29 11.70 27.87
CA GLY A 26 -15.88 10.66 28.82
C GLY A 26 -15.44 9.36 28.14
N GLU A 27 -14.56 8.61 28.81
CA GLU A 27 -13.85 7.46 28.26
C GLU A 27 -14.80 6.34 27.82
N GLU A 28 -15.80 5.98 28.63
CA GLU A 28 -16.72 4.89 28.32
C GLU A 28 -17.59 5.19 27.08
N ARG A 29 -18.06 6.43 26.94
CA ARG A 29 -18.81 6.85 25.75
C ARG A 29 -17.92 6.88 24.51
N ALA A 30 -16.67 7.30 24.65
CA ALA A 30 -15.68 7.28 23.57
C ALA A 30 -15.38 5.84 23.12
N LYS A 31 -15.19 4.88 24.05
CA LYS A 31 -15.02 3.45 23.75
C LYS A 31 -16.22 2.89 22.97
N SER A 32 -17.43 3.18 23.43
CA SER A 32 -18.65 2.74 22.74
C SER A 32 -18.75 3.31 21.33
N LEU A 33 -18.46 4.61 21.16
CA LEU A 33 -18.46 5.27 19.86
C LEU A 33 -17.43 4.65 18.92
N PHE A 34 -16.17 4.49 19.34
CA PHE A 34 -15.10 3.91 18.52
C PHE A 34 -15.40 2.46 18.12
N LYS A 35 -15.91 1.66 19.04
CA LYS A 35 -16.37 0.31 18.74
C LYS A 35 -17.45 0.30 17.65
N THR A 36 -18.40 1.21 17.71
CA THR A 36 -19.47 1.34 16.72
C THR A 36 -18.94 1.80 15.37
N LEU A 37 -18.11 2.84 15.33
CA LEU A 37 -17.55 3.41 14.09
C LEU A 37 -16.74 2.40 13.28
N TYR A 38 -15.92 1.60 13.94
CA TYR A 38 -14.95 0.75 13.26
C TYR A 38 -15.37 -0.71 13.13
N LYS A 39 -16.45 -1.15 13.82
CA LYS A 39 -17.01 -2.50 13.66
C LYS A 39 -18.23 -2.54 12.74
N ASN A 40 -19.07 -1.51 12.79
CA ASN A 40 -20.36 -1.49 12.10
C ASN A 40 -20.31 -0.77 10.74
N GLY A 41 -19.13 -0.28 10.33
CA GLY A 41 -18.96 0.50 9.11
C GLY A 41 -19.38 1.97 9.26
N VAL A 42 -19.18 2.74 8.18
CA VAL A 42 -19.45 4.19 8.18
C VAL A 42 -20.95 4.45 8.04
N SER A 43 -21.53 5.13 9.03
CA SER A 43 -22.91 5.61 8.93
C SER A 43 -23.04 6.64 7.79
N PRO A 44 -24.13 6.63 7.00
CA PRO A 44 -24.34 7.58 5.90
C PRO A 44 -24.14 9.04 6.30
N LYS A 45 -24.59 9.46 7.47
CA LYS A 45 -24.44 10.84 7.97
C LYS A 45 -22.97 11.24 8.23
N ASN A 46 -22.08 10.29 8.49
CA ASN A 46 -20.66 10.51 8.78
C ASN A 46 -19.77 10.23 7.56
N GLN A 47 -20.38 9.85 6.45
CA GLN A 47 -19.66 9.50 5.24
C GLN A 47 -19.17 10.75 4.52
N THR A 48 -17.85 10.86 4.30
CA THR A 48 -17.21 11.98 3.62
C THR A 48 -17.00 11.74 2.13
N MET A 49 -17.18 10.51 1.69
CA MET A 49 -16.97 10.10 0.30
C MET A 49 -17.82 8.90 -0.07
N THR A 50 -18.07 8.72 -1.35
CA THR A 50 -18.74 7.55 -1.92
C THR A 50 -17.84 6.84 -2.92
N ILE A 51 -18.01 5.53 -3.08
CA ILE A 51 -17.31 4.80 -4.13
C ILE A 51 -17.99 5.13 -5.46
N LYS A 52 -17.27 5.81 -6.33
CA LYS A 52 -17.71 6.18 -7.68
C LYS A 52 -17.48 5.05 -8.68
N ASP A 53 -16.25 4.50 -8.70
CA ASP A 53 -15.86 3.40 -9.58
C ASP A 53 -14.93 2.41 -8.87
N ILE A 54 -14.94 1.16 -9.34
CA ILE A 54 -14.04 0.08 -8.90
C ILE A 54 -13.43 -0.58 -10.13
N TYR A 55 -12.09 -0.63 -10.16
CA TYR A 55 -11.32 -1.28 -11.23
C TYR A 55 -10.56 -2.47 -10.63
N VAL A 56 -10.77 -3.67 -11.20
CA VAL A 56 -10.13 -4.90 -10.73
C VAL A 56 -9.13 -5.41 -11.77
N GLY A 57 -7.91 -5.66 -11.33
CA GLY A 57 -6.83 -6.18 -12.19
C GLY A 57 -5.96 -7.20 -11.46
N GLY A 58 -6.31 -8.46 -11.56
CA GLY A 58 -5.61 -9.56 -10.88
C GLY A 58 -5.66 -9.42 -9.36
N ASP A 59 -4.51 -9.24 -8.73
CA ASP A 59 -4.37 -9.06 -7.28
C ASP A 59 -4.57 -7.61 -6.80
N THR A 60 -4.93 -6.71 -7.69
CA THR A 60 -5.02 -5.27 -7.41
C THR A 60 -6.42 -4.77 -7.72
N THR A 61 -7.00 -4.02 -6.77
CA THR A 61 -8.27 -3.31 -6.93
C THR A 61 -8.02 -1.82 -6.71
N LYS A 62 -8.45 -0.99 -7.65
CA LYS A 62 -8.43 0.47 -7.53
C LYS A 62 -9.85 0.97 -7.31
N TYR A 63 -10.02 1.81 -6.31
CA TYR A 63 -11.25 2.50 -5.95
C TYR A 63 -11.11 3.97 -6.32
N ALA A 64 -12.06 4.51 -7.07
CA ALA A 64 -12.26 5.93 -7.22
C ALA A 64 -13.33 6.38 -6.23
N PHE A 65 -12.96 7.27 -5.31
CA PHE A 65 -13.86 7.86 -4.33
C PHE A 65 -14.23 9.29 -4.76
N GLU A 66 -15.52 9.60 -4.75
CA GLU A 66 -16.04 10.94 -4.90
C GLU A 66 -16.24 11.56 -3.52
N LEU A 67 -15.61 12.71 -3.29
CA LEU A 67 -15.68 13.47 -2.04
C LEU A 67 -16.95 14.35 -2.02
N GLN A 68 -17.31 14.86 -0.85
CA GLN A 68 -18.52 15.69 -0.70
C GLN A 68 -18.49 16.98 -1.52
N ASP A 69 -17.31 17.49 -1.85
CA ASP A 69 -17.12 18.67 -2.69
C ASP A 69 -17.02 18.36 -4.20
N GLY A 70 -17.29 17.10 -4.58
CA GLY A 70 -17.31 16.65 -5.97
C GLY A 70 -15.93 16.26 -6.54
N TYR A 71 -14.83 16.52 -5.83
CA TYR A 71 -13.53 16.02 -6.23
C TYR A 71 -13.41 14.52 -6.04
N CYS A 72 -12.53 13.90 -6.80
CA CYS A 72 -12.29 12.48 -6.71
C CYS A 72 -10.84 12.16 -6.32
N ILE A 73 -10.67 11.10 -5.53
CA ILE A 73 -9.38 10.54 -5.17
C ILE A 73 -9.35 9.05 -5.49
N GLU A 74 -8.16 8.49 -5.60
CA GLU A 74 -7.98 7.07 -5.87
C GLU A 74 -7.25 6.38 -4.71
N THR A 75 -7.71 5.17 -4.39
CA THR A 75 -7.16 4.27 -3.37
C THR A 75 -6.93 2.91 -3.99
N VAL A 76 -5.83 2.24 -3.66
CA VAL A 76 -5.50 0.94 -4.26
C VAL A 76 -5.36 -0.13 -3.17
N CYS A 77 -6.10 -1.22 -3.30
CA CYS A 77 -5.94 -2.42 -2.48
C CYS A 77 -5.16 -3.48 -3.27
N ILE A 78 -4.06 -3.95 -2.68
CA ILE A 78 -3.20 -4.99 -3.26
C ILE A 78 -3.32 -6.24 -2.38
N LYS A 79 -3.86 -7.32 -2.94
CA LYS A 79 -3.96 -8.62 -2.28
C LYS A 79 -2.60 -9.31 -2.27
N ARG A 80 -2.22 -9.86 -1.12
CA ARG A 80 -0.98 -10.63 -0.95
C ARG A 80 -1.24 -11.84 -0.08
N ARG A 81 -0.40 -12.86 -0.18
CA ARG A 81 -0.49 -14.06 0.70
C ARG A 81 -0.38 -13.72 2.19
N THR A 82 0.35 -12.66 2.54
CA THR A 82 0.56 -12.19 3.92
C THR A 82 -0.45 -11.14 4.38
N GLY A 83 -1.52 -10.91 3.63
CA GLY A 83 -2.56 -9.91 3.92
C GLY A 83 -2.54 -8.71 2.98
N ASN A 84 -3.65 -7.98 2.94
CA ASN A 84 -3.87 -6.91 1.98
C ASN A 84 -3.14 -5.63 2.38
N THR A 85 -2.55 -4.96 1.38
CA THR A 85 -1.93 -3.64 1.53
C THR A 85 -2.80 -2.61 0.84
N VAL A 86 -3.13 -1.53 1.53
CA VAL A 86 -3.87 -0.39 0.96
C VAL A 86 -2.95 0.80 0.77
N CYS A 87 -2.98 1.34 -0.44
CA CYS A 87 -2.31 2.58 -0.82
C CYS A 87 -3.31 3.74 -0.71
N VAL A 88 -3.08 4.64 0.24
CA VAL A 88 -3.99 5.70 0.66
C VAL A 88 -3.51 7.04 0.12
N SER A 89 -4.44 7.87 -0.34
CA SER A 89 -4.23 9.25 -0.76
C SER A 89 -4.33 10.21 0.43
N THR A 90 -3.58 11.31 0.38
CA THR A 90 -3.54 12.34 1.44
C THR A 90 -3.97 13.72 0.94
N MET A 91 -4.13 13.88 -0.36
CA MET A 91 -4.50 15.13 -1.00
C MET A 91 -5.36 14.88 -2.23
N VAL A 92 -6.11 15.89 -2.65
CA VAL A 92 -6.64 16.02 -4.00
C VAL A 92 -5.55 16.70 -4.84
N GLY A 93 -4.97 15.92 -5.79
CA GLY A 93 -3.78 16.34 -6.53
C GLY A 93 -2.49 16.25 -5.72
N CYS A 94 -1.41 16.90 -6.17
CA CYS A 94 -0.12 16.90 -5.49
C CYS A 94 0.71 18.13 -5.86
N PRO A 95 1.25 18.89 -4.87
CA PRO A 95 2.01 20.11 -5.14
C PRO A 95 3.44 19.87 -5.63
N VAL A 96 3.97 18.64 -5.51
CA VAL A 96 5.37 18.31 -5.81
C VAL A 96 5.68 18.35 -7.31
N GLY A 97 4.71 17.98 -8.16
CA GLY A 97 4.86 18.04 -9.61
C GLY A 97 5.91 17.09 -10.19
N CYS A 98 6.15 15.94 -9.56
CA CYS A 98 7.10 14.95 -10.09
C CYS A 98 6.75 14.58 -11.52
N ILE A 99 7.72 14.72 -12.47
CA ILE A 99 7.46 14.50 -13.89
C ILE A 99 7.06 13.06 -14.23
N PHE A 100 7.39 12.09 -13.37
CA PHE A 100 7.06 10.67 -13.53
C PHE A 100 5.72 10.28 -12.87
N CYS A 101 5.03 11.20 -12.18
CA CYS A 101 3.83 10.91 -11.40
C CYS A 101 2.61 11.62 -11.96
N ALA A 102 1.55 10.87 -12.23
CA ALA A 102 0.31 11.41 -12.76
C ALA A 102 -0.43 12.30 -11.75
N SER A 103 -0.30 12.02 -10.44
CA SER A 103 -0.99 12.79 -9.38
C SER A 103 -0.60 14.26 -9.33
N GLY A 104 0.62 14.60 -9.76
CA GLY A 104 1.09 16.00 -9.84
C GLY A 104 0.65 16.75 -11.10
N LYS A 105 0.09 16.06 -12.10
CA LYS A 105 -0.23 16.64 -13.40
C LYS A 105 -1.32 17.71 -13.33
N ASN A 106 -2.31 17.48 -12.47
CA ASN A 106 -3.45 18.41 -12.29
C ASN A 106 -3.20 19.43 -11.17
N GLY A 107 -1.96 19.55 -10.68
CA GLY A 107 -1.61 20.42 -9.57
C GLY A 107 -2.15 19.94 -8.22
N PHE A 108 -2.14 20.87 -7.25
CA PHE A 108 -2.65 20.67 -5.90
C PHE A 108 -3.97 21.44 -5.75
N ILE A 109 -4.98 20.80 -5.21
CA ILE A 109 -6.28 21.40 -4.93
C ILE A 109 -6.41 21.64 -3.43
N ARG A 110 -6.41 20.56 -2.62
CA ARG A 110 -6.49 20.65 -1.17
C ARG A 110 -5.97 19.41 -0.44
N ASN A 111 -5.71 19.58 0.82
CA ASN A 111 -5.45 18.48 1.74
C ASN A 111 -6.73 17.67 2.02
N LEU A 112 -6.57 16.37 2.27
CA LEU A 112 -7.63 15.54 2.83
C LEU A 112 -7.67 15.70 4.34
N SER A 113 -8.87 15.71 4.91
CA SER A 113 -9.10 15.66 6.35
C SER A 113 -8.77 14.27 6.92
N PRO A 114 -8.59 14.13 8.24
CA PRO A 114 -8.41 12.82 8.86
C PRO A 114 -9.55 11.85 8.54
N ALA A 115 -10.80 12.31 8.52
CA ALA A 115 -11.95 11.50 8.14
C ALA A 115 -11.84 10.97 6.71
N GLU A 116 -11.47 11.81 5.73
CA GLU A 116 -11.28 11.40 4.34
C GLU A 116 -10.11 10.43 4.18
N ILE A 117 -9.04 10.57 4.97
CA ILE A 117 -7.90 9.64 4.96
C ILE A 117 -8.31 8.29 5.54
N VAL A 118 -8.96 8.26 6.71
CA VAL A 118 -9.35 7.04 7.42
C VAL A 118 -10.45 6.29 6.68
N GLN A 119 -11.43 6.99 6.12
CA GLN A 119 -12.54 6.37 5.42
C GLN A 119 -12.15 5.67 4.13
N GLN A 120 -11.03 6.02 3.48
CA GLN A 120 -10.49 5.22 2.37
C GLN A 120 -10.22 3.77 2.78
N ILE A 121 -10.00 3.50 4.06
CA ILE A 121 -9.73 2.16 4.58
C ILE A 121 -11.01 1.49 5.09
N VAL A 122 -11.82 2.23 5.83
CA VAL A 122 -13.04 1.71 6.49
C VAL A 122 -14.13 1.37 5.47
N LEU A 123 -14.17 2.07 4.33
CA LEU A 123 -15.13 1.83 3.25
C LEU A 123 -14.76 0.65 2.35
N LEU A 124 -13.55 0.09 2.47
CA LEU A 124 -13.16 -1.09 1.71
C LEU A 124 -13.85 -2.35 2.27
N LYS A 125 -14.23 -3.25 1.38
CA LYS A 125 -14.78 -4.56 1.77
C LYS A 125 -13.70 -5.55 2.21
N GLU A 126 -12.45 -5.31 1.79
CA GLU A 126 -11.31 -6.16 2.07
C GLU A 126 -10.74 -5.89 3.46
N ARG A 127 -10.37 -6.96 4.17
CA ARG A 127 -9.59 -6.82 5.39
C ARG A 127 -8.20 -6.27 5.07
N VAL A 128 -7.87 -5.11 5.60
CA VAL A 128 -6.59 -4.44 5.43
C VAL A 128 -5.61 -4.84 6.54
N ASN A 129 -4.38 -5.18 6.17
CA ASN A 129 -3.32 -5.55 7.10
C ASN A 129 -2.18 -4.53 7.12
N ARG A 130 -1.98 -3.81 6.02
CA ARG A 130 -0.93 -2.80 5.87
C ARG A 130 -1.44 -1.57 5.15
N ILE A 131 -0.97 -0.42 5.59
CA ILE A 131 -1.31 0.89 5.02
C ILE A 131 -0.03 1.53 4.50
N VAL A 132 -0.05 2.01 3.26
CA VAL A 132 1.04 2.79 2.69
C VAL A 132 0.50 4.13 2.20
N PHE A 133 1.03 5.22 2.71
CA PHE A 133 0.72 6.57 2.24
C PHE A 133 1.57 6.87 1.00
N MET A 134 1.14 6.29 -0.13
CA MET A 134 1.80 6.37 -1.44
C MET A 134 0.79 6.65 -2.57
N GLY A 135 -0.43 7.04 -2.22
CA GLY A 135 -1.48 7.45 -3.14
C GLY A 135 -1.27 8.87 -3.68
N MET A 136 -2.35 9.58 -3.92
CA MET A 136 -2.30 10.96 -4.38
C MET A 136 -1.86 11.89 -3.24
N GLY A 137 -0.93 12.82 -3.52
CA GLY A 137 -0.41 13.82 -2.58
C GLY A 137 1.00 13.51 -2.06
N GLU A 138 1.57 14.53 -1.38
CA GLU A 138 2.78 14.40 -0.55
C GLU A 138 2.33 14.38 0.91
N PRO A 139 2.47 13.23 1.61
CA PRO A 139 1.89 13.09 2.95
C PRO A 139 2.38 14.12 3.95
N LEU A 140 3.66 14.49 3.90
CA LEU A 140 4.23 15.44 4.85
C LEU A 140 3.83 16.90 4.60
N PHE A 141 3.26 17.25 3.45
CA PHE A 141 2.63 18.55 3.25
C PHE A 141 1.22 18.63 3.84
N ASN A 142 0.62 17.47 4.17
CA ASN A 142 -0.61 17.38 4.96
C ASN A 142 -0.30 16.82 6.37
N TYR A 143 0.72 17.36 7.01
CA TYR A 143 1.36 16.78 8.19
C TYR A 143 0.40 16.52 9.34
N ASP A 144 -0.32 17.54 9.79
CA ASP A 144 -1.15 17.46 11.00
C ASP A 144 -2.31 16.46 10.82
N ASN A 145 -2.96 16.46 9.64
CA ASN A 145 -4.01 15.50 9.31
C ASN A 145 -3.45 14.08 9.14
N LEU A 146 -2.25 13.93 8.56
CA LEU A 146 -1.56 12.64 8.45
C LEU A 146 -1.30 12.04 9.82
N ILE A 147 -0.64 12.79 10.71
CA ILE A 147 -0.29 12.33 12.06
C ILE A 147 -1.56 11.98 12.85
N LYS A 148 -2.57 12.83 12.79
CA LYS A 148 -3.87 12.57 13.42
C LYS A 148 -4.51 11.28 12.87
N SER A 149 -4.50 11.08 11.56
CA SER A 149 -5.01 9.86 10.93
C SER A 149 -4.25 8.61 11.39
N ILE A 150 -2.92 8.68 11.52
CA ILE A 150 -2.10 7.57 12.02
C ILE A 150 -2.46 7.25 13.47
N HIS A 151 -2.70 8.23 14.34
CA HIS A 151 -3.16 7.99 15.70
C HIS A 151 -4.52 7.29 15.71
N ILE A 152 -5.49 7.76 14.91
CA ILE A 152 -6.81 7.14 14.77
C ILE A 152 -6.70 5.68 14.28
N LEU A 153 -5.90 5.43 13.24
CA LEU A 153 -5.71 4.10 12.67
C LEU A 153 -5.07 3.10 13.64
N ARG A 154 -4.20 3.60 14.55
CA ARG A 154 -3.50 2.78 15.55
C ARG A 154 -4.26 2.60 16.85
N ASP A 155 -5.33 3.35 17.07
CA ASP A 155 -6.04 3.30 18.34
C ASP A 155 -6.59 1.88 18.63
N ARG A 156 -6.29 1.38 19.84
CA ARG A 156 -6.71 0.04 20.29
C ARG A 156 -8.21 -0.13 20.41
N ASN A 157 -8.94 0.95 20.63
CA ASN A 157 -10.40 0.95 20.71
C ASN A 157 -11.06 0.97 19.32
N GLY A 158 -10.27 1.24 18.25
CA GLY A 158 -10.72 1.32 16.88
C GLY A 158 -10.13 0.22 15.98
N LEU A 159 -9.38 0.63 14.95
CA LEU A 159 -8.82 -0.28 13.93
C LEU A 159 -7.58 -1.04 14.39
N ASN A 160 -6.85 -0.50 15.37
CA ASN A 160 -5.68 -1.12 16.01
C ASN A 160 -4.59 -1.61 15.02
N PHE A 161 -4.26 -0.79 14.03
CA PHE A 161 -3.17 -1.12 13.11
C PHE A 161 -1.82 -1.15 13.83
N PRO A 162 -1.01 -2.19 13.63
CA PRO A 162 0.34 -2.23 14.19
C PRO A 162 1.21 -1.16 13.55
N THR A 163 2.14 -0.62 14.33
CA THR A 163 3.10 0.41 13.85
C THR A 163 3.87 -0.03 12.60
N ASP A 164 4.28 -1.30 12.56
CA ASP A 164 4.98 -1.91 11.41
C ASP A 164 4.07 -2.13 10.19
N GLY A 165 2.77 -2.03 10.37
CA GLY A 165 1.78 -2.09 9.32
C GLY A 165 1.57 -0.77 8.58
N ILE A 166 2.16 0.34 9.06
CA ILE A 166 1.98 1.68 8.48
C ILE A 166 3.30 2.18 7.90
N ASN A 167 3.28 2.58 6.62
CA ASN A 167 4.43 3.16 5.93
C ASN A 167 4.08 4.54 5.35
N VAL A 168 4.87 5.55 5.71
CA VAL A 168 4.79 6.89 5.11
C VAL A 168 5.91 7.05 4.10
N SER A 169 5.54 7.35 2.84
CA SER A 169 6.49 7.66 1.78
C SER A 169 6.44 9.15 1.46
N THR A 170 7.58 9.79 1.42
CA THR A 170 7.69 11.23 1.22
C THR A 170 8.86 11.61 0.33
N VAL A 171 8.75 12.71 -0.39
CA VAL A 171 9.87 13.33 -1.11
C VAL A 171 10.85 14.07 -0.17
N GLY A 172 10.51 14.19 1.11
CA GLY A 172 11.39 14.70 2.14
C GLY A 172 11.43 16.23 2.30
N PRO A 173 10.30 16.90 2.52
CA PRO A 173 10.34 18.29 3.00
C PRO A 173 11.02 18.31 4.37
N VAL A 174 12.18 19.02 4.45
CA VAL A 174 13.15 18.89 5.56
C VAL A 174 12.54 19.27 6.92
N GLU A 175 11.79 20.35 6.99
CA GLU A 175 11.20 20.81 8.25
C GLU A 175 10.15 19.82 8.77
N GLN A 176 9.34 19.24 7.89
CA GLN A 176 8.37 18.21 8.27
C GLN A 176 9.04 16.88 8.62
N LEU A 177 10.18 16.55 7.99
CA LEU A 177 10.99 15.40 8.42
C LEU A 177 11.57 15.58 9.82
N LYS A 178 12.02 16.78 10.15
CA LYS A 178 12.48 17.10 11.51
C LYS A 178 11.35 16.95 12.52
N ARG A 179 10.13 17.43 12.20
CA ARG A 179 8.94 17.23 13.04
C ARG A 179 8.65 15.72 13.22
N LEU A 180 8.64 14.96 12.12
CA LEU A 180 8.35 13.50 12.15
C LEU A 180 9.37 12.73 12.99
N ARG A 181 10.62 13.17 13.01
CA ARG A 181 11.69 12.60 13.86
C ARG A 181 11.35 12.72 15.34
N GLU A 182 10.72 13.80 15.76
CA GLU A 182 10.37 14.05 17.17
C GLU A 182 9.05 13.37 17.60
N GLU A 183 8.24 12.89 16.63
CA GLU A 183 7.04 12.12 16.94
C GLU A 183 7.36 10.80 17.63
N HIS A 184 6.58 10.41 18.63
CA HIS A 184 6.68 9.09 19.27
C HIS A 184 6.09 7.96 18.42
N LEU A 185 6.14 8.15 17.08
CA LEU A 185 5.58 7.23 16.08
C LEU A 185 6.70 6.46 15.38
N LYS A 186 6.94 5.21 15.79
CA LYS A 186 7.92 4.32 15.15
C LYS A 186 7.34 3.65 13.89
N ILE A 187 6.83 4.44 12.94
CA ILE A 187 6.27 3.93 11.67
C ILE A 187 7.36 3.52 10.67
N GLN A 188 6.98 2.76 9.64
CA GLN A 188 7.85 2.52 8.50
C GLN A 188 7.99 3.81 7.71
N PHE A 189 9.19 4.10 7.26
CA PHE A 189 9.51 5.32 6.53
C PHE A 189 10.17 5.02 5.19
N THR A 190 9.71 5.69 4.15
CA THR A 190 10.27 5.59 2.80
C THR A 190 10.58 6.99 2.27
N LEU A 191 11.85 7.25 1.94
CA LEU A 191 12.27 8.46 1.25
C LEU A 191 12.21 8.25 -0.27
N SER A 192 11.40 9.01 -0.98
CA SER A 192 11.38 9.11 -2.44
C SER A 192 12.52 10.01 -2.91
N LEU A 193 13.72 9.43 -3.07
CA LEU A 193 14.95 10.17 -3.36
C LEU A 193 15.12 10.42 -4.88
N HIS A 194 15.13 9.37 -5.67
CA HIS A 194 15.14 9.30 -7.14
C HIS A 194 16.28 10.04 -7.85
N ALA A 195 17.18 10.69 -7.14
CA ALA A 195 18.35 11.39 -7.67
C ALA A 195 19.50 11.33 -6.67
N THR A 196 20.71 11.64 -7.15
CA THR A 196 21.93 11.72 -6.33
C THR A 196 22.60 13.08 -6.38
N ASP A 197 22.11 13.94 -7.27
CA ASP A 197 22.54 15.35 -7.37
C ASP A 197 21.33 16.29 -7.46
N GLN A 198 21.57 17.56 -7.10
CA GLN A 198 20.53 18.57 -7.01
C GLN A 198 19.92 18.91 -8.38
N ALA A 199 20.72 18.91 -9.43
CA ALA A 199 20.25 19.27 -10.78
C ALA A 199 19.26 18.22 -11.29
N THR A 200 19.61 16.94 -11.18
CA THR A 200 18.73 15.81 -11.53
C THR A 200 17.48 15.84 -10.67
N ARG A 201 17.60 16.07 -9.35
CA ARG A 201 16.43 16.15 -8.47
C ARG A 201 15.49 17.29 -8.84
N ASN A 202 16.02 18.48 -9.11
CA ASN A 202 15.23 19.64 -9.55
C ASN A 202 14.52 19.41 -10.88
N MET A 203 15.14 18.64 -11.78
CA MET A 203 14.53 18.28 -13.06
C MET A 203 13.35 17.33 -12.88
N ILE A 204 13.46 16.32 -12.01
CA ILE A 204 12.43 15.29 -11.84
C ILE A 204 11.38 15.66 -10.79
N MET A 205 11.69 16.57 -9.85
CA MET A 205 10.80 17.08 -8.80
C MET A 205 10.88 18.61 -8.73
N PRO A 206 10.33 19.32 -9.72
CA PRO A 206 10.60 20.75 -9.93
C PRO A 206 10.17 21.67 -8.79
N HIS A 207 9.16 21.27 -8.01
CA HIS A 207 8.66 22.11 -6.91
C HIS A 207 9.36 21.84 -5.55
N MET A 208 10.39 20.95 -5.54
CA MET A 208 11.20 20.66 -4.35
C MET A 208 12.57 21.36 -4.35
N LYS A 209 12.78 22.37 -5.16
CA LYS A 209 14.06 23.07 -5.33
C LYS A 209 14.62 23.70 -4.07
N SER A 210 13.76 24.13 -3.16
CA SER A 210 14.15 24.75 -1.87
C SER A 210 14.79 23.78 -0.88
N ASN A 211 14.62 22.46 -1.10
CA ASN A 211 15.19 21.45 -0.23
C ASN A 211 16.49 20.90 -0.83
N SER A 212 17.61 21.17 -0.19
CA SER A 212 18.90 20.56 -0.56
C SER A 212 18.80 19.05 -0.47
N ILE A 213 19.28 18.33 -1.49
CA ILE A 213 19.30 16.86 -1.48
C ILE A 213 20.11 16.32 -0.29
N HIS A 214 21.18 16.99 0.12
CA HIS A 214 21.99 16.63 1.28
C HIS A 214 21.16 16.74 2.57
N SER A 215 20.48 17.87 2.78
CA SER A 215 19.63 18.07 3.96
C SER A 215 18.48 17.07 4.03
N VAL A 216 17.91 16.68 2.88
CA VAL A 216 16.87 15.64 2.80
C VAL A 216 17.41 14.28 3.22
N VAL A 217 18.60 13.89 2.73
CA VAL A 217 19.25 12.61 3.10
C VAL A 217 19.62 12.61 4.57
N GLU A 218 20.22 13.69 5.07
CA GLU A 218 20.60 13.85 6.47
C GLU A 218 19.38 13.74 7.40
N ALA A 219 18.29 14.45 7.10
CA ALA A 219 17.06 14.38 7.89
C ALA A 219 16.46 12.96 7.91
N ALA A 220 16.51 12.24 6.77
CA ALA A 220 16.04 10.86 6.69
C ALA A 220 16.91 9.89 7.51
N LEU A 221 18.23 10.05 7.46
CA LEU A 221 19.15 9.24 8.27
C LEU A 221 18.98 9.55 9.77
N SER A 222 18.79 10.81 10.13
CA SER A 222 18.50 11.23 11.50
C SER A 222 17.21 10.60 12.05
N TYR A 223 16.17 10.45 11.23
CA TYR A 223 14.98 9.69 11.60
C TYR A 223 15.31 8.21 11.88
N SER A 224 16.09 7.57 10.99
CA SER A 224 16.53 6.17 11.14
C SER A 224 17.28 5.96 12.47
N GLU A 225 18.22 6.83 12.78
CA GLU A 225 19.04 6.79 13.99
C GLU A 225 18.18 7.03 15.26
N ARG A 226 17.34 8.07 15.27
CA ARG A 226 16.47 8.43 16.42
C ARG A 226 15.53 7.30 16.82
N HIS A 227 14.95 6.61 15.84
CA HIS A 227 13.97 5.55 16.07
C HIS A 227 14.58 4.14 16.07
N ASN A 228 15.87 4.01 15.79
CA ASN A 228 16.57 2.74 15.55
C ASN A 228 15.81 1.85 14.56
N ARG A 229 15.45 2.44 13.40
CA ARG A 229 14.65 1.74 12.38
C ARG A 229 15.31 1.78 11.01
N LYS A 230 15.22 0.65 10.30
CA LYS A 230 15.59 0.60 8.88
C LYS A 230 14.64 1.49 8.08
N ILE A 231 15.21 2.43 7.34
CA ILE A 231 14.46 3.25 6.37
C ILE A 231 14.60 2.69 4.96
N THR A 232 13.60 2.97 4.13
CA THR A 232 13.63 2.59 2.73
C THR A 232 13.92 3.82 1.86
N ILE A 233 14.88 3.72 0.96
CA ILE A 233 15.12 4.72 -0.09
C ILE A 233 14.50 4.22 -1.38
N ALA A 234 13.43 4.84 -1.80
CA ALA A 234 12.83 4.58 -3.10
C ALA A 234 13.65 5.28 -4.20
N TYR A 235 14.14 4.50 -5.15
CA TYR A 235 14.94 4.99 -6.27
C TYR A 235 14.35 4.50 -7.58
N LEU A 236 13.64 5.38 -8.29
CA LEU A 236 13.07 5.09 -9.60
C LEU A 236 14.17 5.20 -10.63
N LEU A 237 14.50 4.10 -11.29
CA LEU A 237 15.53 4.07 -12.32
C LEU A 237 15.01 4.68 -13.62
N ALA A 238 15.68 5.70 -14.10
CA ALA A 238 15.43 6.41 -15.35
C ALA A 238 16.70 6.37 -16.21
N PRO A 239 16.79 5.46 -17.20
CA PRO A 239 17.98 5.29 -18.02
C PRO A 239 18.42 6.58 -18.71
N GLY A 240 19.72 6.89 -18.61
CA GLY A 240 20.34 8.12 -19.11
C GLY A 240 20.15 9.36 -18.22
N ILE A 241 19.42 9.22 -17.09
CA ILE A 241 19.15 10.33 -16.19
C ILE A 241 19.83 10.12 -14.82
N ASN A 242 19.58 8.97 -14.18
CA ASN A 242 20.04 8.67 -12.82
C ASN A 242 20.65 7.27 -12.67
N ASP A 243 21.21 6.72 -13.74
CA ASP A 243 21.85 5.38 -13.81
C ASP A 243 23.37 5.44 -14.01
N ARG A 244 23.99 6.60 -13.79
CA ARG A 244 25.41 6.86 -14.00
C ARG A 244 26.28 6.16 -12.95
N ALA A 245 27.57 5.98 -13.24
CA ALA A 245 28.54 5.49 -12.25
C ALA A 245 28.68 6.44 -11.03
N SER A 246 28.53 7.76 -11.29
CA SER A 246 28.48 8.76 -10.21
C SER A 246 27.31 8.58 -9.26
N ASP A 247 26.15 8.15 -9.76
CA ASP A 247 24.98 7.90 -8.93
C ASP A 247 25.21 6.73 -7.96
N VAL A 248 25.82 5.65 -8.45
CA VAL A 248 26.19 4.49 -7.62
C VAL A 248 27.18 4.90 -6.53
N ARG A 249 28.24 5.67 -6.88
CA ARG A 249 29.22 6.15 -5.91
C ARG A 249 28.60 7.04 -4.85
N GLN A 250 27.70 7.93 -5.25
CA GLN A 250 27.04 8.85 -4.31
C GLN A 250 26.07 8.14 -3.38
N LEU A 251 25.29 7.18 -3.87
CA LEU A 251 24.43 6.32 -3.04
C LEU A 251 25.27 5.50 -2.05
N GLY A 252 26.41 4.95 -2.50
CA GLY A 252 27.38 4.27 -1.64
C GLY A 252 27.94 5.18 -0.55
N LYS A 253 28.31 6.44 -0.89
CA LYS A 253 28.81 7.44 0.08
C LYS A 253 27.77 7.75 1.16
N TRP A 254 26.50 7.85 0.81
CA TRP A 254 25.45 8.19 1.77
C TRP A 254 25.02 7.02 2.65
N PHE A 255 24.91 5.81 2.07
CA PHE A 255 24.12 4.74 2.69
C PHE A 255 24.91 3.47 3.04
N ARG A 256 26.19 3.31 2.60
CA ARG A 256 26.98 2.15 2.99
C ARG A 256 27.16 2.09 4.51
N GLY A 257 26.86 0.93 5.12
CA GLY A 257 26.94 0.72 6.55
C GLY A 257 25.83 1.39 7.38
N LYS A 258 24.86 2.05 6.71
CA LYS A 258 23.68 2.62 7.38
C LYS A 258 22.51 1.64 7.38
N ASN A 259 21.58 1.80 8.30
CA ASN A 259 20.38 0.97 8.40
C ASN A 259 19.33 1.36 7.32
N VAL A 260 19.68 1.10 6.06
CA VAL A 260 18.95 1.55 4.87
C VAL A 260 18.73 0.40 3.89
N LEU A 261 17.55 0.33 3.30
CA LEU A 261 17.22 -0.53 2.16
C LEU A 261 16.96 0.33 0.93
N ILE A 262 17.70 0.11 -0.16
CA ILE A 262 17.38 0.72 -1.45
C ILE A 262 16.27 -0.08 -2.14
N ASN A 263 15.12 0.54 -2.36
CA ASN A 263 14.02 -0.02 -3.13
C ASN A 263 14.12 0.50 -4.55
N LEU A 264 14.68 -0.30 -5.45
CA LEU A 264 14.84 0.06 -6.86
C LEU A 264 13.53 -0.18 -7.60
N LEU A 265 13.01 0.89 -8.21
CA LEU A 265 11.73 0.94 -8.89
C LEU A 265 11.92 1.06 -10.40
N GLN A 266 11.08 0.39 -11.16
CA GLN A 266 10.91 0.69 -12.57
C GLN A 266 9.89 1.81 -12.76
N TYR A 267 10.08 2.62 -13.79
CA TYR A 267 9.09 3.61 -14.20
C TYR A 267 7.83 2.90 -14.72
N ASN A 268 6.68 3.29 -14.22
CA ASN A 268 5.38 2.89 -14.76
C ASN A 268 4.92 4.00 -15.70
N GLU A 269 4.58 3.64 -16.91
CA GLU A 269 4.25 4.60 -17.94
C GLU A 269 3.10 5.51 -17.54
N THR A 270 3.34 6.80 -17.67
CA THR A 270 2.38 7.89 -17.53
C THR A 270 2.40 8.73 -18.81
N ALA A 271 1.71 9.86 -18.84
CA ALA A 271 1.78 10.77 -19.99
C ALA A 271 3.17 11.44 -20.17
N CYS A 272 4.15 11.19 -19.30
CA CYS A 272 5.48 11.75 -19.40
C CYS A 272 6.34 10.98 -20.39
N LYS A 273 6.65 11.63 -21.53
CA LYS A 273 7.56 11.08 -22.56
C LYS A 273 9.06 11.31 -22.27
N ARG A 274 9.40 12.07 -21.22
CA ARG A 274 10.79 12.42 -20.88
C ARG A 274 11.54 11.29 -20.18
N ILE A 275 10.84 10.36 -19.55
CA ILE A 275 11.41 9.23 -18.83
C ILE A 275 11.11 7.95 -19.61
N LYS A 276 12.14 7.17 -19.88
CA LYS A 276 12.00 5.85 -20.47
C LYS A 276 11.92 4.78 -19.38
N ARG A 277 11.09 3.77 -19.61
CA ARG A 277 11.04 2.60 -18.74
C ARG A 277 12.31 1.78 -18.90
N PRO A 278 13.02 1.45 -17.81
CA PRO A 278 14.17 0.56 -17.89
C PRO A 278 13.73 -0.86 -18.28
N ASN A 279 14.53 -1.52 -19.10
CA ASN A 279 14.35 -2.95 -19.34
C ASN A 279 14.87 -3.77 -18.14
N LYS A 280 14.57 -5.08 -18.14
CA LYS A 280 14.95 -5.97 -17.04
C LYS A 280 16.48 -6.04 -16.85
N GLN A 281 17.23 -6.04 -17.93
CA GLN A 281 18.70 -6.11 -17.87
C GLN A 281 19.30 -4.85 -17.23
N GLN A 282 18.79 -3.66 -17.60
CA GLN A 282 19.22 -2.39 -16.99
C GLN A 282 18.92 -2.35 -15.49
N LEU A 283 17.73 -2.81 -15.05
CA LEU A 283 17.37 -2.89 -13.64
C LEU A 283 18.31 -3.83 -12.88
N VAL A 284 18.58 -5.03 -13.43
CA VAL A 284 19.47 -6.02 -12.78
C VAL A 284 20.89 -5.51 -12.75
N ALA A 285 21.42 -4.96 -13.85
CA ALA A 285 22.77 -4.42 -13.92
C ALA A 285 22.97 -3.27 -12.91
N PHE A 286 22.00 -2.35 -12.80
CA PHE A 286 22.10 -1.26 -11.85
C PHE A 286 22.00 -1.78 -10.39
N LYS A 287 21.14 -2.77 -10.12
CA LYS A 287 21.07 -3.43 -8.82
C LYS A 287 22.43 -4.03 -8.42
N ILE A 288 23.06 -4.82 -9.30
CA ILE A 288 24.37 -5.45 -9.04
C ILE A 288 25.41 -4.37 -8.69
N ARG A 289 25.51 -3.30 -9.46
CA ARG A 289 26.44 -2.19 -9.18
C ARG A 289 26.21 -1.54 -7.81
N LEU A 290 24.96 -1.43 -7.37
CA LEU A 290 24.65 -0.92 -6.02
C LEU A 290 25.05 -1.92 -4.94
N GLU A 291 24.86 -3.22 -5.14
CA GLU A 291 25.26 -4.28 -4.22
C GLU A 291 26.79 -4.37 -4.10
N GLU A 292 27.51 -4.27 -5.22
CA GLU A 292 28.98 -4.16 -5.24
C GLU A 292 29.48 -2.90 -4.52
N ALA A 293 28.69 -1.82 -4.51
CA ALA A 293 28.96 -0.64 -3.71
C ALA A 293 28.66 -0.81 -2.22
N GLY A 294 28.25 -2.02 -1.77
CA GLY A 294 27.99 -2.37 -0.38
C GLY A 294 26.62 -1.92 0.13
N LEU A 295 25.62 -1.82 -0.75
CA LEU A 295 24.26 -1.41 -0.41
C LEU A 295 23.31 -2.62 -0.40
N GLU A 296 22.35 -2.62 0.52
CA GLU A 296 21.24 -3.57 0.51
C GLU A 296 20.19 -3.08 -0.51
N VAL A 297 19.89 -3.89 -1.54
CA VAL A 297 19.02 -3.49 -2.66
C VAL A 297 17.93 -4.51 -2.92
N LYS A 298 16.70 -4.02 -3.09
CA LYS A 298 15.55 -4.82 -3.50
C LYS A 298 14.92 -4.26 -4.77
N LEU A 299 14.65 -5.12 -5.74
CA LEU A 299 13.80 -4.77 -6.88
C LEU A 299 12.34 -4.84 -6.44
N ARG A 300 11.60 -3.75 -6.63
CA ARG A 300 10.18 -3.72 -6.34
C ARG A 300 9.39 -4.04 -7.61
N GLU A 301 8.61 -5.12 -7.54
CA GLU A 301 7.65 -5.45 -8.59
C GLU A 301 6.57 -4.37 -8.69
N SER A 302 6.27 -3.98 -9.92
CA SER A 302 5.14 -3.10 -10.20
C SER A 302 3.86 -3.91 -10.34
N ARG A 303 2.82 -3.53 -9.61
CA ARG A 303 1.50 -4.17 -9.62
C ARG A 303 0.45 -3.16 -10.03
N GLY A 304 -0.65 -3.63 -10.64
CA GLY A 304 -1.77 -2.80 -11.02
C GLY A 304 -1.58 -1.97 -12.29
N ASN A 305 -0.51 -2.18 -13.08
CA ASN A 305 -0.28 -1.43 -14.33
C ASN A 305 -1.44 -1.50 -15.32
N ARG A 306 -2.10 -2.67 -15.43
CA ARG A 306 -3.22 -2.89 -16.38
C ARG A 306 -4.42 -1.99 -16.11
N ILE A 307 -4.63 -1.61 -14.86
CA ILE A 307 -5.74 -0.76 -14.41
C ILE A 307 -5.28 0.64 -13.98
N LYS A 308 -4.07 1.07 -14.40
CA LYS A 308 -3.46 2.35 -14.03
C LYS A 308 -3.48 2.57 -12.49
N ALA A 309 -3.13 1.53 -11.73
CA ALA A 309 -3.09 1.52 -10.28
C ALA A 309 -1.68 1.36 -9.71
N ALA A 310 -0.64 1.35 -10.55
CA ALA A 310 0.74 1.26 -10.08
C ALA A 310 1.24 2.61 -9.54
N CYS A 311 2.37 2.56 -8.81
CA CYS A 311 3.00 3.77 -8.29
C CYS A 311 3.23 4.81 -9.38
N GLY A 312 2.81 6.05 -9.13
CA GLY A 312 2.90 7.17 -10.05
C GLY A 312 1.76 7.26 -11.07
N GLN A 313 0.85 6.28 -11.12
CA GLN A 313 -0.23 6.27 -12.11
C GLN A 313 -1.58 6.79 -11.60
N LEU A 314 -1.71 6.98 -10.29
CA LEU A 314 -2.96 7.49 -9.71
C LEU A 314 -3.18 8.94 -10.12
N VAL A 315 -4.25 9.14 -10.83
CA VAL A 315 -4.77 10.45 -11.21
C VAL A 315 -6.28 10.34 -11.30
N SER A 316 -6.99 11.19 -10.61
CA SER A 316 -8.44 11.27 -10.82
C SER A 316 -8.72 11.98 -12.14
N ASP A 317 -9.05 11.22 -13.16
CA ASP A 317 -9.49 11.78 -14.46
C ASP A 317 -10.80 12.59 -14.31
N TYR A 318 -11.53 12.39 -13.21
CA TYR A 318 -12.76 13.13 -12.87
C TYR A 318 -12.51 14.58 -12.40
N ASN A 319 -11.26 14.92 -12.00
CA ASN A 319 -10.91 16.26 -11.53
C ASN A 319 -10.45 17.19 -12.67
N LYS A 320 -10.54 16.76 -13.91
CA LYS A 320 -10.28 17.64 -15.06
C LYS A 320 -11.52 18.51 -15.26
N GLY A 321 -11.33 19.80 -15.24
CA GLY A 321 -12.31 20.74 -15.78
C GLY A 321 -12.73 20.30 -17.20
N ASN A 322 -13.92 20.62 -17.64
CA ASN A 322 -14.68 20.09 -18.78
C ASN A 322 -14.00 20.09 -20.17
N ASP A 323 -12.67 19.98 -20.28
CA ASP A 323 -11.97 19.99 -21.55
C ASP A 323 -11.33 18.66 -21.88
N ALA A 324 -11.94 17.99 -22.88
CA ALA A 324 -11.49 16.92 -23.76
C ALA A 324 -11.52 15.46 -23.27
N PRO A 325 -12.16 14.56 -24.03
CA PRO A 325 -12.18 13.13 -23.78
C PRO A 325 -10.84 12.50 -24.18
N MET A 326 -10.21 11.79 -23.24
CA MET A 326 -9.15 10.83 -23.59
C MET A 326 -9.82 9.51 -24.01
N SER A 327 -9.73 9.21 -25.32
CA SER A 327 -9.96 7.87 -25.85
C SER A 327 -8.93 6.89 -25.27
N ASP A 328 -9.40 5.70 -24.94
CA ASP A 328 -8.77 4.52 -24.38
C ASP A 328 -8.91 4.37 -22.86
N SER A 329 -10.17 4.05 -22.46
CA SER A 329 -10.50 3.58 -21.12
C SER A 329 -10.40 2.04 -21.08
N PRO A 330 -9.75 1.43 -20.06
CA PRO A 330 -9.98 0.02 -19.77
C PRO A 330 -11.46 -0.20 -19.43
N GLU A 331 -12.00 -1.33 -19.84
CA GLU A 331 -13.42 -1.69 -19.68
C GLU A 331 -13.95 -1.39 -18.28
N LYS A 332 -14.96 -0.54 -18.22
CA LYS A 332 -15.70 -0.23 -16.99
C LYS A 332 -16.63 -1.40 -16.70
N MET A 333 -16.37 -2.13 -15.64
CA MET A 333 -17.40 -2.97 -15.05
C MET A 333 -18.34 -2.08 -14.25
N SER A 334 -19.58 -1.91 -14.72
CA SER A 334 -20.64 -1.27 -13.95
C SER A 334 -20.82 -1.99 -12.61
N PRO A 335 -21.04 -1.27 -11.50
CA PRO A 335 -21.26 -1.89 -10.22
C PRO A 335 -22.56 -2.70 -10.25
N VAL A 336 -22.45 -4.03 -10.34
CA VAL A 336 -23.57 -4.92 -10.08
C VAL A 336 -23.86 -4.86 -8.58
N ILE A 337 -24.84 -4.04 -8.22
CA ILE A 337 -25.38 -4.01 -6.87
C ILE A 337 -26.18 -5.30 -6.69
N HIS A 338 -25.59 -6.34 -6.12
CA HIS A 338 -26.34 -7.43 -5.54
C HIS A 338 -27.11 -6.90 -4.33
N LYS A 339 -28.38 -6.51 -4.56
CA LYS A 339 -29.36 -6.39 -3.48
C LYS A 339 -29.54 -7.80 -2.93
N LEU A 340 -29.12 -8.02 -1.71
CA LEU A 340 -29.58 -9.14 -0.89
C LEU A 340 -31.08 -8.88 -0.64
N SER A 341 -31.93 -9.54 -1.39
CA SER A 341 -33.37 -9.60 -1.12
C SER A 341 -33.59 -10.62 -0.02
N ASP A 342 -34.22 -10.17 1.06
CA ASP A 342 -34.79 -11.00 2.09
C ASP A 342 -35.76 -12.02 1.45
N ASN A 343 -35.43 -13.31 1.58
CA ASN A 343 -36.36 -14.40 1.23
C ASN A 343 -37.42 -14.50 2.33
N LYS A 344 -38.62 -13.99 2.03
CA LYS A 344 -39.86 -14.55 2.57
C LYS A 344 -40.45 -15.46 1.51
N ALA A 345 -40.69 -16.69 1.91
CA ALA A 345 -41.34 -17.71 1.15
C ALA A 345 -42.77 -17.27 0.76
N ASP A 346 -43.13 -17.46 -0.50
CA ASP A 346 -44.53 -17.79 -0.85
C ASP A 346 -44.56 -18.75 -2.03
N THR A 347 -45.31 -19.80 -1.81
CA THR A 347 -45.61 -20.90 -2.72
C THR A 347 -46.76 -20.50 -3.65
N THR A 348 -46.64 -20.71 -4.98
CA THR A 348 -47.58 -21.44 -5.79
C THR A 348 -47.39 -21.23 -7.31
N ARG A 349 -47.36 -22.40 -8.01
CA ARG A 349 -47.85 -22.70 -9.36
C ARG A 349 -47.32 -22.03 -10.62
N GLY A 350 -46.86 -22.92 -11.56
CA GLY A 350 -47.08 -22.65 -12.99
C GLY A 350 -46.04 -23.29 -13.91
N ILE A 351 -46.36 -24.46 -14.41
CA ILE A 351 -45.66 -25.27 -15.42
C ILE A 351 -45.71 -24.57 -16.78
N ARG A 352 -44.59 -24.49 -17.52
CA ARG A 352 -44.57 -24.79 -18.98
C ARG A 352 -43.14 -25.06 -19.46
N LYS A 353 -43.03 -26.13 -20.25
CA LYS A 353 -41.89 -26.67 -20.96
C LYS A 353 -41.53 -25.79 -22.15
N GLU A 354 -40.23 -25.64 -22.45
CA GLU A 354 -39.77 -25.82 -23.84
C GLU A 354 -38.29 -26.26 -23.85
N GLN A 355 -38.00 -27.21 -24.73
CA GLN A 355 -36.73 -27.89 -24.94
C GLN A 355 -35.85 -27.07 -25.90
N SER A 356 -34.54 -27.00 -25.67
CA SER A 356 -33.61 -27.16 -26.77
C SER A 356 -32.20 -27.58 -26.23
N SER A 357 -31.68 -28.55 -26.91
CA SER A 357 -30.47 -29.33 -26.69
C SER A 357 -29.18 -28.56 -26.97
N HIS A 358 -28.20 -28.66 -26.08
CA HIS A 358 -26.80 -28.72 -26.49
C HIS A 358 -25.99 -29.57 -25.49
N LYS A 359 -25.40 -30.63 -26.04
CA LYS A 359 -24.52 -31.57 -25.37
C LYS A 359 -23.21 -30.88 -24.99
N THR A 360 -22.86 -30.87 -23.71
CA THR A 360 -21.52 -30.57 -23.27
C THR A 360 -20.93 -31.80 -22.55
N VAL A 361 -19.82 -32.26 -23.08
CA VAL A 361 -19.08 -33.42 -22.61
C VAL A 361 -18.36 -33.07 -21.29
N PHE A 362 -18.75 -33.74 -20.21
CA PHE A 362 -18.02 -33.63 -18.93
C PHE A 362 -16.93 -34.71 -18.87
N ALA A 363 -15.68 -34.27 -18.80
CA ALA A 363 -14.57 -35.14 -18.40
C ALA A 363 -14.58 -35.28 -16.85
N LYS A 364 -14.68 -36.49 -16.36
CA LYS A 364 -14.64 -36.84 -14.94
C LYS A 364 -13.22 -36.65 -14.38
N VAL A 365 -13.10 -35.85 -13.34
CA VAL A 365 -11.92 -35.81 -12.46
C VAL A 365 -12.21 -36.72 -11.25
N PRO A 366 -11.31 -37.64 -10.86
CA PRO A 366 -11.54 -38.52 -9.72
C PRO A 366 -11.37 -37.77 -8.40
N ALA A 367 -12.19 -38.13 -7.42
CA ALA A 367 -12.22 -37.55 -6.09
C ALA A 367 -10.95 -37.89 -5.29
N MET A 368 -10.38 -36.88 -4.63
CA MET A 368 -9.27 -36.93 -3.69
C MET A 368 -9.65 -37.63 -2.37
N GLY A 369 -9.99 -38.89 -2.43
CA GLY A 369 -10.41 -39.68 -1.25
C GLY A 369 -9.50 -40.84 -0.86
N GLN A 370 -8.45 -41.12 -1.63
CA GLN A 370 -7.68 -42.38 -1.48
C GLN A 370 -6.21 -42.23 -1.02
N ILE A 371 -5.71 -41.03 -0.86
CA ILE A 371 -4.29 -40.77 -0.48
C ILE A 371 -4.07 -40.77 1.04
N TRP A 372 -5.11 -40.75 1.85
CA TRP A 372 -4.99 -40.68 3.32
C TRP A 372 -5.08 -42.04 4.05
N ARG A 373 -5.16 -43.18 3.37
CA ARG A 373 -5.24 -44.48 4.03
C ARG A 373 -3.90 -45.24 4.18
N ASP A 374 -2.87 -44.81 3.47
CA ASP A 374 -1.57 -45.52 3.51
C ASP A 374 -0.53 -44.93 4.45
N PHE A 375 -0.88 -43.87 5.20
CA PHE A 375 0.00 -43.29 6.24
C PHE A 375 -0.41 -43.58 7.69
N GLY A 376 -1.39 -44.44 7.90
CA GLY A 376 -1.98 -44.73 9.22
C GLY A 376 -1.30 -45.82 10.05
N HIS A 377 -0.24 -46.51 9.58
CA HIS A 377 0.31 -47.67 10.28
C HIS A 377 1.76 -47.56 10.79
N ALA A 378 2.34 -46.39 10.92
CA ALA A 378 3.73 -46.24 11.36
C ALA A 378 3.93 -45.51 12.70
N PHE A 379 2.91 -45.25 13.50
CA PHE A 379 3.09 -44.66 14.84
C PHE A 379 2.19 -45.31 15.89
N SER A 380 2.57 -46.53 16.28
CA SER A 380 2.12 -47.14 17.52
C SER A 380 3.35 -47.85 18.10
N PHE A 381 4.03 -47.21 19.01
CA PHE A 381 4.83 -47.75 20.11
C PHE A 381 5.76 -46.64 20.64
N ALA A 382 5.38 -46.06 21.75
CA ALA A 382 6.22 -45.69 22.87
C ALA A 382 5.53 -44.65 23.76
N SER A 383 4.79 -45.15 24.72
CA SER A 383 4.42 -44.38 25.92
C SER A 383 5.28 -44.91 27.06
N SER A 384 6.23 -44.12 27.54
CA SER A 384 6.58 -44.09 28.97
C SER A 384 7.57 -42.97 29.25
N SER A 385 7.13 -42.08 30.14
CA SER A 385 7.92 -41.27 31.09
C SER A 385 9.08 -40.40 30.58
N SER A 386 8.87 -39.10 30.62
CA SER A 386 9.59 -38.14 31.49
C SER A 386 9.52 -36.71 30.92
N ARG A 387 9.44 -35.75 31.82
CA ARG A 387 9.29 -34.30 31.59
C ARG A 387 10.45 -33.72 30.77
N GLY A 388 10.15 -32.93 29.73
CA GLY A 388 11.15 -32.19 28.98
C GLY A 388 10.51 -31.28 27.92
N ILE A 389 10.86 -30.06 28.04
CA ILE A 389 10.58 -28.87 27.24
C ILE A 389 10.49 -29.13 25.73
N TYR A 390 9.37 -28.77 25.08
CA TYR A 390 9.19 -28.82 23.63
C TYR A 390 9.70 -27.55 22.96
N PRO A 391 10.57 -27.63 21.94
CA PRO A 391 10.83 -26.51 21.02
C PRO A 391 9.82 -26.49 19.89
N SER A 392 9.55 -25.26 19.37
CA SER A 392 8.54 -24.95 18.38
C SER A 392 8.75 -25.59 16.99
N PRO A 393 7.70 -25.73 16.16
CA PRO A 393 7.71 -26.48 14.89
C PRO A 393 8.61 -25.96 13.76
N SER A 394 9.34 -24.87 13.96
CA SER A 394 10.15 -24.22 12.92
C SER A 394 11.51 -24.88 12.64
N TYR A 395 11.91 -25.88 13.42
CA TYR A 395 13.24 -26.51 13.30
C TYR A 395 13.27 -27.81 12.49
N LEU A 396 12.13 -28.35 12.10
CA LEU A 396 12.07 -29.68 11.41
C LEU A 396 12.13 -29.60 9.88
N ILE A 397 12.12 -28.43 9.27
CA ILE A 397 12.19 -28.28 7.80
C ILE A 397 13.62 -28.10 7.28
N TRP A 398 14.59 -27.87 8.17
CA TRP A 398 15.98 -27.61 7.74
C TRP A 398 16.87 -28.85 7.66
N MET A 399 16.42 -30.00 8.15
CA MET A 399 17.24 -31.23 8.19
C MET A 399 17.03 -32.22 7.04
N CYS A 400 16.09 -31.99 6.13
CA CYS A 400 15.83 -32.90 5.00
C CYS A 400 16.54 -32.56 3.68
N CYS A 401 17.26 -31.41 3.59
CA CYS A 401 17.89 -30.98 2.34
C CYS A 401 19.42 -31.11 2.27
N THR A 402 20.08 -31.76 3.23
CA THR A 402 21.55 -31.83 3.25
C THR A 402 22.17 -33.22 3.31
N ARG A 403 21.51 -34.25 2.78
CA ARG A 403 22.20 -35.54 2.56
C ARG A 403 21.62 -36.21 1.31
N PHE A 404 22.27 -35.95 0.14
CA PHE A 404 22.58 -36.93 -0.91
C PHE A 404 23.24 -36.21 -2.08
N PRO A 405 24.52 -36.39 -2.35
CA PRO A 405 25.14 -36.02 -3.62
C PRO A 405 24.80 -37.11 -4.64
N LEU A 406 24.13 -36.75 -5.73
CA LEU A 406 24.06 -37.59 -6.93
C LEU A 406 25.32 -37.35 -7.76
N ASP A 407 26.15 -38.35 -7.79
CA ASP A 407 27.30 -38.52 -8.66
C ASP A 407 26.81 -38.79 -10.11
N LEU A 408 27.12 -37.93 -11.03
CA LEU A 408 26.90 -38.12 -12.47
C LEU A 408 28.26 -37.99 -13.18
N SER A 409 29.07 -39.05 -13.04
CA SER A 409 30.17 -39.29 -13.97
C SER A 409 29.91 -40.60 -14.71
N GLY A 410 29.82 -40.54 -16.03
CA GLY A 410 29.99 -41.67 -16.91
C GLY A 410 28.90 -41.93 -17.93
N ALA A 411 29.11 -41.46 -19.17
CA ALA A 411 29.26 -42.31 -20.33
C ALA A 411 29.30 -41.47 -21.62
N SER A 412 30.46 -41.37 -22.18
CA SER A 412 30.69 -41.09 -23.59
C SER A 412 30.42 -42.35 -24.43
N THR A 413 29.65 -42.24 -25.45
CA THR A 413 29.86 -42.63 -26.86
C THR A 413 28.69 -42.11 -27.64
#